data_ba735fd623d636d04f0c530effe5429f
#
_entry.id   ba735fd623d636d04f0c530effe5429f
#
_cell.length_a   1.000
_cell.length_b   1.000
_cell.length_c   1.000
_cell.angle_alpha   90.00
_cell.angle_beta   90.00
_cell.angle_gamma   90.00
#
_symmetry.space_group_name_H-M   'P 1'
#
loop_
_entity.id
_entity.type
_entity.pdbx_description
1 polymer ?
#
loop_
_entity_poly.entity_id
_entity_poly.type
_entity_poly.pdbx_seq_one_letter_code
_entity_poly.pdbx_strand_id
1 'polypeptide(L)'
;MTLKKIFLFSIAITCFVIQFSSAQDLAILKYKGGGDWYSNPTALPNLIEFCNDNIDTKMKAKPETVEVGSPDIFQYPLLHMTGHGNVFFSDEDAENLRNYLVSGGFLHIDDNYGMQ
;
A
#
# COMPACT_ATOMS: atom_id res chain seq x y z
N MET A 1 -3.91 7.99 46.39
CA MET A 1 -2.95 7.61 45.36
C MET A 1 -1.74 8.53 45.47
N THR A 2 -0.56 8.01 45.70
CA THR A 2 0.63 8.82 45.92
C THR A 2 1.16 9.40 44.60
N LEU A 3 1.76 10.60 44.63
CA LEU A 3 2.30 11.31 43.47
C LEU A 3 3.21 10.43 42.63
N LYS A 4 3.98 9.54 43.28
CA LYS A 4 4.83 8.53 42.58
C LYS A 4 4.03 7.54 41.73
N LYS A 5 2.86 7.11 42.16
CA LYS A 5 1.99 6.18 41.39
C LYS A 5 1.36 6.87 40.17
N ILE A 6 0.99 8.15 40.33
CA ILE A 6 0.46 8.96 39.23
C ILE A 6 1.54 9.18 38.17
N PHE A 7 2.79 9.44 38.59
CA PHE A 7 3.91 9.67 37.68
C PHE A 7 4.30 8.38 36.91
N LEU A 8 4.33 7.23 37.59
CA LEU A 8 4.57 5.93 36.95
C LEU A 8 3.46 5.54 35.98
N PHE A 9 2.19 5.84 36.31
CA PHE A 9 1.05 5.56 35.42
C PHE A 9 1.08 6.46 34.18
N SER A 10 1.48 7.73 34.35
CA SER A 10 1.65 8.67 33.23
C SER A 10 2.75 8.23 32.26
N ILE A 11 3.90 7.75 32.77
CA ILE A 11 4.99 7.23 31.94
C ILE A 11 4.56 5.97 31.19
N ALA A 12 3.81 5.07 31.82
CA ALA A 12 3.31 3.85 31.19
C ALA A 12 2.35 4.16 30.02
N ILE A 13 1.48 5.16 30.19
CA ILE A 13 0.56 5.61 29.13
C ILE A 13 1.34 6.26 27.98
N THR A 14 2.36 7.05 28.26
CA THR A 14 3.20 7.69 27.23
C THR A 14 4.00 6.66 26.43
N CYS A 15 4.49 5.59 27.06
CA CYS A 15 5.15 4.50 26.35
C CYS A 15 4.21 3.67 25.48
N PHE A 16 2.92 3.60 25.79
CA PHE A 16 1.93 2.86 25.00
C PHE A 16 1.51 3.59 23.73
N VAL A 17 1.79 4.89 23.63
CA VAL A 17 1.48 5.72 22.44
C VAL A 17 2.65 5.75 21.43
N ILE A 18 3.75 5.03 21.69
CA ILE A 18 4.74 4.79 20.64
C ILE A 18 4.11 3.80 19.64
N GLN A 19 3.29 4.34 18.78
CA GLN A 19 2.79 3.64 17.61
C GLN A 19 4.04 3.23 16.80
N PHE A 20 4.22 1.95 16.61
CA PHE A 20 5.08 1.48 15.55
C PHE A 20 4.52 2.10 14.26
N SER A 21 5.19 3.12 13.75
CA SER A 21 5.02 3.51 12.36
C SER A 21 5.49 2.31 11.55
N SER A 22 4.56 1.40 11.23
CA SER A 22 4.87 0.38 10.24
C SER A 22 5.23 1.12 8.97
N ALA A 23 6.36 0.78 8.39
CA ALA A 23 6.69 1.27 7.06
C ALA A 23 5.46 1.04 6.17
N GLN A 24 4.97 2.10 5.56
CA GLN A 24 3.82 2.03 4.67
C GLN A 24 4.33 1.44 3.36
N ASP A 25 4.27 0.11 3.26
CA ASP A 25 4.72 -0.59 2.06
C ASP A 25 3.82 -0.26 0.86
N LEU A 26 4.39 -0.37 -0.34
CA LEU A 26 3.67 -0.25 -1.61
C LEU A 26 3.33 -1.65 -2.14
N ALA A 27 2.25 -1.76 -2.89
CA ALA A 27 1.89 -3.02 -3.53
C ALA A 27 1.57 -2.85 -5.01
N ILE A 28 1.86 -3.92 -5.77
CA ILE A 28 1.44 -4.06 -7.17
C ILE A 28 0.03 -4.61 -7.18
N LEU A 29 -0.87 -3.95 -7.92
CA LEU A 29 -2.24 -4.39 -8.10
C LEU A 29 -2.33 -5.38 -9.26
N LYS A 30 -2.65 -6.63 -8.94
CA LYS A 30 -2.90 -7.68 -9.91
C LYS A 30 -4.36 -7.65 -10.34
N TYR A 31 -4.59 -7.46 -11.64
CA TYR A 31 -5.90 -7.47 -12.25
C TYR A 31 -6.08 -8.64 -13.21
N LYS A 32 -7.32 -8.88 -13.64
CA LYS A 32 -7.72 -9.90 -14.62
C LYS A 32 -7.92 -9.27 -16.00
N GLY A 33 -8.15 -10.08 -17.01
CA GLY A 33 -8.44 -9.62 -18.39
C GLY A 33 -7.36 -9.94 -19.40
N GLY A 34 -6.23 -10.49 -18.97
CA GLY A 34 -5.13 -10.90 -19.85
C GLY A 34 -4.07 -9.83 -20.07
N GLY A 35 -4.20 -8.65 -19.45
CA GLY A 35 -3.14 -7.66 -19.43
C GLY A 35 -1.95 -8.07 -18.57
N ASP A 36 -0.78 -7.50 -18.87
CA ASP A 36 0.48 -7.82 -18.22
C ASP A 36 0.76 -6.96 -16.98
N TRP A 37 -0.08 -7.09 -15.96
CA TRP A 37 0.03 -6.39 -14.67
C TRP A 37 1.42 -6.48 -14.01
N TYR A 38 2.24 -7.41 -14.43
CA TYR A 38 3.61 -7.68 -13.97
C TYR A 38 4.67 -6.95 -14.79
N SER A 39 4.29 -6.12 -15.74
CA SER A 39 5.23 -5.31 -16.51
C SER A 39 5.96 -4.28 -15.64
N ASN A 40 7.07 -3.72 -16.15
CA ASN A 40 7.90 -2.76 -15.43
C ASN A 40 8.40 -3.26 -14.05
N PRO A 41 9.02 -4.44 -13.96
CA PRO A 41 9.32 -5.08 -12.68
C PRO A 41 10.29 -4.30 -11.78
N THR A 42 10.99 -3.31 -12.34
CA THR A 42 11.94 -2.46 -11.60
C THR A 42 11.34 -1.11 -11.16
N ALA A 43 10.15 -0.75 -11.63
CA ALA A 43 9.57 0.57 -11.36
C ALA A 43 9.37 0.83 -9.86
N LEU A 44 8.60 -0.03 -9.18
CA LEU A 44 8.39 0.11 -7.74
C LEU A 44 9.63 -0.13 -6.89
N PRO A 45 10.47 -1.15 -7.14
CA PRO A 45 11.74 -1.29 -6.43
C PRO A 45 12.62 -0.04 -6.49
N ASN A 46 12.77 0.56 -7.66
CA ASN A 46 13.55 1.80 -7.82
C ASN A 46 12.91 2.98 -7.08
N LEU A 47 11.58 3.10 -7.09
CA LEU A 47 10.87 4.13 -6.33
C LEU A 47 11.08 3.94 -4.83
N ILE A 48 10.98 2.72 -4.33
CA ILE A 48 11.20 2.38 -2.92
C ILE A 48 12.62 2.74 -2.49
N GLU A 49 13.62 2.34 -3.28
CA GLU A 49 15.02 2.67 -3.03
C GLU A 49 15.22 4.18 -2.96
N PHE A 50 14.72 4.91 -3.97
CA PHE A 50 14.78 6.37 -3.99
C PHE A 50 14.15 7.01 -2.74
N CYS A 51 12.98 6.56 -2.33
CA CYS A 51 12.29 7.09 -1.15
C CYS A 51 13.05 6.77 0.14
N ASN A 52 13.56 5.55 0.28
CA ASN A 52 14.34 5.15 1.45
C ASN A 52 15.62 5.98 1.60
N ASP A 53 16.28 6.28 0.47
CA ASP A 53 17.55 7.01 0.46
C ASP A 53 17.39 8.53 0.62
N ASN A 54 16.31 9.11 0.09
CA ASN A 54 16.17 10.55 -0.02
C ASN A 54 15.20 11.19 0.96
N ILE A 55 14.18 10.46 1.42
CA ILE A 55 13.16 10.97 2.34
C ILE A 55 12.97 10.10 3.59
N ASP A 56 13.96 9.26 3.88
CA ASP A 56 14.05 8.45 5.10
C ASP A 56 12.84 7.55 5.36
N THR A 57 12.22 7.00 4.30
CA THR A 57 11.22 5.96 4.45
C THR A 57 11.88 4.64 4.85
N LYS A 58 11.09 3.69 5.35
CA LYS A 58 11.59 2.37 5.78
C LYS A 58 10.79 1.26 5.09
N MET A 59 10.47 1.48 3.81
CA MET A 59 9.71 0.51 3.01
C MET A 59 10.55 -0.73 2.71
N LYS A 60 9.87 -1.89 2.59
CA LYS A 60 10.52 -3.12 2.14
C LYS A 60 10.99 -2.96 0.69
N ALA A 61 12.20 -3.41 0.40
CA ALA A 61 12.81 -3.30 -0.93
C ALA A 61 12.02 -4.00 -2.05
N LYS A 62 11.27 -5.05 -1.70
CA LYS A 62 10.43 -5.79 -2.65
C LYS A 62 8.95 -5.49 -2.36
N PRO A 63 8.21 -4.88 -3.31
CA PRO A 63 6.78 -4.68 -3.15
C PRO A 63 6.03 -6.01 -3.17
N GLU A 64 4.93 -6.07 -2.44
CA GLU A 64 4.00 -7.20 -2.47
C GLU A 64 3.09 -7.10 -3.71
N THR A 65 2.45 -8.20 -4.07
CA THR A 65 1.44 -8.25 -5.12
C THR A 65 0.11 -8.61 -4.49
N VAL A 66 -0.93 -7.80 -4.74
CA VAL A 66 -2.28 -8.01 -4.21
C VAL A 66 -3.31 -8.05 -5.33
N GLU A 67 -4.32 -8.90 -5.18
CA GLU A 67 -5.44 -8.97 -6.13
C GLU A 67 -6.49 -7.91 -5.80
N VAL A 68 -7.14 -7.36 -6.82
CA VAL A 68 -8.13 -6.28 -6.69
C VAL A 68 -9.25 -6.64 -5.70
N GLY A 69 -9.76 -7.87 -5.76
CA GLY A 69 -10.84 -8.33 -4.89
C GLY A 69 -10.39 -8.79 -3.50
N SER A 70 -9.08 -8.78 -3.20
CA SER A 70 -8.59 -9.19 -1.88
C SER A 70 -8.78 -8.07 -0.84
N PRO A 71 -9.16 -8.41 0.40
CA PRO A 71 -9.13 -7.46 1.51
C PRO A 71 -7.72 -6.96 1.84
N ASP A 72 -6.67 -7.63 1.35
CA ASP A 72 -5.29 -7.25 1.61
C ASP A 72 -4.92 -5.88 1.01
N ILE A 73 -5.66 -5.39 0.00
CA ILE A 73 -5.43 -4.05 -0.57
C ILE A 73 -5.48 -2.95 0.48
N PHE A 74 -6.30 -3.12 1.54
CA PHE A 74 -6.45 -2.13 2.62
C PHE A 74 -5.23 -2.02 3.54
N GLN A 75 -4.26 -2.92 3.42
CA GLN A 75 -2.99 -2.86 4.17
C GLN A 75 -1.98 -1.89 3.55
N TYR A 76 -2.21 -1.48 2.30
CA TYR A 76 -1.27 -0.67 1.53
C TYR A 76 -1.86 0.72 1.26
N PRO A 77 -1.18 1.80 1.63
CA PRO A 77 -1.66 3.15 1.37
C PRO A 77 -1.59 3.53 -0.10
N LEU A 78 -0.69 2.88 -0.88
CA LEU A 78 -0.55 3.08 -2.31
C LEU A 78 -0.51 1.74 -3.04
N LEU A 79 -1.37 1.63 -4.03
CA LEU A 79 -1.38 0.55 -5.01
C LEU A 79 -0.87 1.08 -6.36
N HIS A 80 -0.03 0.28 -7.01
CA HIS A 80 0.48 0.56 -8.35
C HIS A 80 -0.10 -0.43 -9.34
N MET A 81 -0.74 0.08 -10.37
CA MET A 81 -1.31 -0.68 -11.46
C MET A 81 -0.63 -0.27 -12.77
N THR A 82 -0.12 -1.23 -13.52
CA THR A 82 0.55 -0.97 -14.80
C THR A 82 0.29 -2.12 -15.76
N GLY A 83 0.54 -1.92 -17.04
CA GLY A 83 0.51 -2.98 -18.03
C GLY A 83 0.14 -2.54 -19.43
N HIS A 84 -0.06 -3.55 -20.28
CA HIS A 84 -0.63 -3.47 -21.63
C HIS A 84 -1.85 -4.40 -21.69
N GLY A 85 -2.76 -4.12 -22.61
CA GLY A 85 -3.89 -4.99 -22.92
C GLY A 85 -5.06 -4.85 -21.96
N ASN A 86 -5.91 -5.87 -21.92
CA ASN A 86 -7.22 -5.76 -21.28
C ASN A 86 -7.14 -5.78 -19.77
N VAL A 87 -7.95 -4.93 -19.16
CA VAL A 87 -8.20 -4.89 -17.72
C VAL A 87 -9.64 -5.31 -17.48
N PHE A 88 -9.84 -6.27 -16.59
CA PHE A 88 -11.17 -6.71 -16.22
C PHE A 88 -11.30 -6.72 -14.69
N PHE A 89 -12.34 -6.07 -14.20
CA PHE A 89 -12.79 -6.12 -12.82
C PHE A 89 -14.19 -6.76 -12.78
N SER A 90 -14.38 -7.77 -11.94
CA SER A 90 -15.72 -8.21 -11.59
C SER A 90 -16.43 -7.13 -10.78
N ASP A 91 -17.75 -7.25 -10.59
CA ASP A 91 -18.50 -6.32 -9.75
C ASP A 91 -17.97 -6.30 -8.31
N GLU A 92 -17.53 -7.45 -7.80
CA GLU A 92 -16.90 -7.56 -6.48
C GLU A 92 -15.52 -6.87 -6.44
N ASP A 93 -14.69 -7.07 -7.47
CA ASP A 93 -13.39 -6.39 -7.60
C ASP A 93 -13.57 -4.87 -7.63
N ALA A 94 -14.53 -4.40 -8.42
CA ALA A 94 -14.83 -2.97 -8.56
C ALA A 94 -15.35 -2.35 -7.25
N GLU A 95 -16.23 -3.05 -6.55
CA GLU A 95 -16.75 -2.59 -5.24
C GLU A 95 -15.64 -2.55 -4.18
N ASN A 96 -14.78 -3.58 -4.14
CA ASN A 96 -13.66 -3.62 -3.21
C ASN A 96 -12.67 -2.46 -3.46
N LEU A 97 -12.32 -2.21 -4.72
CA LEU A 97 -11.43 -1.12 -5.10
C LEU A 97 -12.07 0.26 -4.82
N ARG A 98 -13.36 0.41 -5.06
CA ARG A 98 -14.10 1.61 -4.69
C ARG A 98 -14.02 1.89 -3.19
N ASN A 99 -14.29 0.88 -2.37
CA ASN A 99 -14.22 0.99 -0.91
C ASN A 99 -12.81 1.37 -0.45
N TYR A 100 -11.78 0.78 -1.05
CA TYR A 100 -10.40 1.15 -0.82
C TYR A 100 -10.13 2.64 -1.08
N LEU A 101 -10.55 3.15 -2.24
CA LEU A 101 -10.35 4.56 -2.62
C LEU A 101 -11.13 5.52 -1.72
N VAL A 102 -12.40 5.20 -1.40
CA VAL A 102 -13.24 6.01 -0.50
C VAL A 102 -12.68 6.04 0.92
N SER A 103 -12.02 4.97 1.37
CA SER A 103 -11.36 4.94 2.68
C SER A 103 -10.01 5.65 2.75
N GLY A 104 -9.57 6.27 1.65
CA GLY A 104 -8.35 7.08 1.58
C GLY A 104 -7.14 6.38 0.98
N GLY A 105 -7.32 5.20 0.38
CA GLY A 105 -6.29 4.53 -0.40
C GLY A 105 -5.95 5.31 -1.68
N PHE A 106 -4.73 5.17 -2.16
CA PHE A 106 -4.25 5.81 -3.38
C PHE A 106 -3.94 4.76 -4.45
N LEU A 107 -4.47 4.94 -5.65
CA LEU A 107 -4.18 4.10 -6.80
C LEU A 107 -3.43 4.92 -7.86
N HIS A 108 -2.20 4.51 -8.16
CA HIS A 108 -1.42 5.01 -9.28
C HIS A 108 -1.56 4.06 -10.46
N ILE A 109 -2.01 4.57 -11.60
CA ILE A 109 -2.14 3.81 -12.84
C ILE A 109 -1.14 4.34 -13.85
N ASP A 110 -0.28 3.46 -14.33
CA ASP A 110 0.70 3.72 -15.38
C ASP A 110 0.38 2.87 -16.60
N ASP A 111 -0.29 3.49 -17.56
CA ASP A 111 -0.62 2.86 -18.84
C ASP A 111 0.61 2.80 -19.74
N ASN A 112 1.19 1.63 -19.85
CA ASN A 112 2.37 1.39 -20.70
C ASN A 112 2.10 1.48 -22.20
N TYR A 113 0.90 1.67 -22.60
CA TYR A 113 0.37 1.72 -23.95
C TYR A 113 -0.76 0.70 -24.15
N GLY A 114 -1.97 1.19 -24.20
CA GLY A 114 -3.14 0.42 -24.58
C GLY A 114 -3.74 -0.49 -23.49
N MET A 115 -3.75 -0.05 -22.25
CA MET A 115 -4.68 -0.59 -21.24
C MET A 115 -6.11 -0.29 -21.63
N GLN A 116 -7.00 -1.30 -21.65
CA GLN A 116 -8.41 -1.16 -22.04
C GLN A 116 -9.32 -1.88 -21.05
#